data_3e05ca93bfdbe2df83299a7e38084942
#
_entry.id   3e05ca93bfdbe2df83299a7e38084942
#
_cell.length_a   1.000
_cell.length_b   1.000
_cell.length_c   1.000
_cell.angle_alpha   90.00
_cell.angle_beta   90.00
_cell.angle_gamma   90.00
#
_symmetry.space_group_name_H-M   'P 1'
#
loop_
_entity.id
_entity.type
_entity.pdbx_description
1 polymer ?
#
loop_
_entity_poly.entity_id
_entity_poly.type
_entity_poly.pdbx_seq_one_letter_code
_entity_poly.pdbx_strand_id
1 'polypeptide(L)'
;MGGLCCNRRMPAVKTLSGADGAADNAAPAFSPLYQQIKGLLMRSLGQGEWKAGEALPAEPELAQRFKVSQGTVRKALDALTAEGLLVRRQGKGTFVATHSEAQVQYRFLRLMPDQGSREAMRRRFLELRRQRAPADIARALELKAGDGVLQLRRLLLAGDTPVVLDDIWLPARLFKGLTAERLLAYRGPMYGLFESEFGVQMIRAEEKIRAVAAGEAEAALLGVPAGAPLLQVERRSFTYADRPVELRRGLYRTEAHYYRNELN
;
A
#
# COMPACT_ATOMS: atom_id res chain seq x y z
N MET A 1 -57.81 -13.34 44.57
CA MET A 1 -56.69 -13.74 45.42
C MET A 1 -55.44 -13.63 44.60
N GLY A 2 -54.71 -12.67 44.71
CA GLY A 2 -53.74 -12.11 45.62
C GLY A 2 -52.43 -12.13 44.79
N GLY A 3 -51.91 -11.14 44.21
CA GLY A 3 -51.25 -9.94 44.58
C GLY A 3 -49.83 -10.23 45.02
N LEU A 4 -48.84 -9.78 44.26
CA LEU A 4 -47.62 -9.19 44.86
C LEU A 4 -46.78 -8.50 43.78
N CYS A 5 -46.92 -7.19 43.73
CA CYS A 5 -45.96 -6.27 43.13
C CYS A 5 -44.61 -6.36 43.87
N CYS A 6 -43.53 -6.52 43.17
CA CYS A 6 -42.21 -6.30 43.72
C CYS A 6 -41.54 -5.15 42.92
N ASN A 7 -41.75 -3.95 43.44
CA ASN A 7 -41.13 -2.71 42.98
C ASN A 7 -39.72 -2.61 43.58
N ARG A 8 -38.66 -2.91 42.82
CA ARG A 8 -37.29 -2.57 43.21
C ARG A 8 -36.83 -1.30 42.50
N ARG A 9 -36.81 -0.22 43.26
CA ARG A 9 -36.14 1.02 42.93
C ARG A 9 -34.64 0.78 42.80
N MET A 10 -34.08 1.13 41.65
CA MET A 10 -32.63 1.29 41.49
C MET A 10 -32.18 2.63 42.15
N PRO A 11 -31.02 2.65 42.82
CA PRO A 11 -30.49 3.89 43.39
C PRO A 11 -29.91 4.77 42.27
N ALA A 12 -30.13 6.08 42.43
CA ALA A 12 -29.62 7.13 41.58
C ALA A 12 -28.09 7.15 41.53
N VAL A 13 -27.52 7.12 40.32
CA VAL A 13 -26.09 7.39 40.08
C VAL A 13 -25.86 8.87 40.26
N LYS A 14 -25.03 9.22 41.25
CA LYS A 14 -24.51 10.57 41.46
C LYS A 14 -23.59 10.94 40.32
N THR A 15 -23.96 11.95 39.59
CA THR A 15 -23.04 12.68 38.68
C THR A 15 -22.00 13.40 39.48
N LEU A 16 -20.75 12.95 39.41
CA LEU A 16 -19.59 13.70 39.86
C LEU A 16 -19.19 14.65 38.72
N SER A 17 -19.60 15.91 38.89
CA SER A 17 -18.99 17.04 38.20
C SER A 17 -17.61 17.25 38.80
N GLY A 18 -16.55 16.97 38.06
CA GLY A 18 -15.17 17.29 38.36
C GLY A 18 -14.53 17.84 37.09
N ALA A 19 -14.59 19.17 36.97
CA ALA A 19 -13.74 19.89 36.07
C ALA A 19 -12.33 19.91 36.65
N ASP A 20 -11.43 19.10 36.08
CA ASP A 20 -9.99 19.32 36.26
C ASP A 20 -9.38 19.36 34.84
N GLY A 21 -8.99 20.58 34.48
CA GLY A 21 -8.21 20.88 33.31
C GLY A 21 -6.83 20.23 33.45
N ALA A 22 -6.68 19.02 32.88
CA ALA A 22 -5.36 18.51 32.56
C ALA A 22 -4.83 19.32 31.39
N ALA A 23 -4.03 20.35 31.69
CA ALA A 23 -3.16 20.97 30.71
C ALA A 23 -2.35 19.85 30.02
N ASP A 24 -2.59 19.63 28.77
CA ASP A 24 -1.80 18.77 27.89
C ASP A 24 -0.38 19.37 27.78
N ASN A 25 0.48 19.04 28.75
CA ASN A 25 1.89 19.36 28.73
C ASN A 25 2.58 18.35 27.77
N ALA A 26 2.18 18.35 26.50
CA ALA A 26 2.94 17.73 25.44
C ALA A 26 4.25 18.52 25.31
N ALA A 27 5.28 18.11 26.05
CA ALA A 27 6.63 18.57 25.81
C ALA A 27 6.93 18.40 24.30
N PRO A 28 7.57 19.39 23.65
CA PRO A 28 7.91 19.26 22.24
C PRO A 28 8.67 17.95 22.06
N ALA A 29 8.08 17.00 21.35
CA ALA A 29 8.70 15.71 21.08
C ALA A 29 9.89 15.98 20.15
N PHE A 30 11.07 16.18 20.72
CA PHE A 30 12.31 16.25 19.96
C PHE A 30 12.47 14.86 19.29
N SER A 31 12.14 14.80 18.04
CA SER A 31 12.41 13.62 17.21
C SER A 31 13.92 13.33 17.26
N PRO A 32 14.35 12.10 17.58
CA PRO A 32 15.76 11.73 17.59
C PRO A 32 16.45 12.16 16.29
N LEU A 33 17.71 12.58 16.38
CA LEU A 33 18.42 13.15 15.23
C LEU A 33 18.44 12.22 14.03
N TYR A 34 18.56 10.89 14.22
CA TYR A 34 18.50 9.92 13.11
C TYR A 34 17.14 9.92 12.41
N GLN A 35 16.04 10.18 13.12
CA GLN A 35 14.70 10.30 12.50
C GLN A 35 14.58 11.57 11.67
N GLN A 36 15.20 12.66 12.10
CA GLN A 36 15.26 13.90 11.32
C GLN A 36 16.06 13.67 10.02
N ILE A 37 17.22 12.99 10.11
CA ILE A 37 18.03 12.61 8.94
C ILE A 37 17.25 11.66 8.04
N LYS A 38 16.55 10.66 8.58
CA LYS A 38 15.64 9.79 7.82
C LYS A 38 14.61 10.62 7.05
N GLY A 39 13.97 11.59 7.69
CA GLY A 39 13.01 12.49 7.04
C GLY A 39 13.63 13.34 5.92
N LEU A 40 14.89 13.80 6.09
CA LEU A 40 15.64 14.50 5.04
C LEU A 40 15.92 13.59 3.85
N LEU A 41 16.44 12.39 4.08
CA LEU A 41 16.68 11.39 3.03
C LEU A 41 15.39 11.02 2.29
N MET A 42 14.28 10.83 3.01
CA MET A 42 12.96 10.57 2.42
C MET A 42 12.51 11.70 1.51
N ARG A 43 12.76 12.96 1.86
CA ARG A 43 12.46 14.12 1.01
C ARG A 43 13.31 14.13 -0.25
N SER A 44 14.62 13.88 -0.11
CA SER A 44 15.54 13.80 -1.26
C SER A 44 15.12 12.68 -2.23
N LEU A 45 14.76 11.50 -1.72
CA LEU A 45 14.21 10.40 -2.52
C LEU A 45 12.92 10.81 -3.22
N GLY A 46 12.00 11.46 -2.51
CA GLY A 46 10.72 11.93 -3.07
C GLY A 46 10.86 13.04 -4.11
N GLN A 47 11.96 13.80 -4.07
CA GLN A 47 12.33 14.79 -5.07
C GLN A 47 13.08 14.20 -6.27
N GLY A 48 13.41 12.90 -6.22
CA GLY A 48 14.12 12.19 -7.29
C GLY A 48 15.61 12.48 -7.34
N GLU A 49 16.22 12.92 -6.22
CA GLU A 49 17.66 13.14 -6.13
C GLU A 49 18.44 11.85 -6.42
N TRP A 50 17.89 10.73 -5.97
CA TRP A 50 18.36 9.38 -6.33
C TRP A 50 17.19 8.56 -6.87
N LYS A 51 17.40 7.96 -8.03
CA LYS A 51 16.39 7.10 -8.67
C LYS A 51 16.44 5.69 -8.09
N ALA A 52 15.38 4.93 -8.33
CA ALA A 52 15.35 3.52 -8.00
C ALA A 52 16.54 2.76 -8.61
N GLY A 53 17.22 1.98 -7.80
CA GLY A 53 18.43 1.25 -8.18
C GLY A 53 19.73 2.07 -8.14
N GLU A 54 19.69 3.39 -7.95
CA GLU A 54 20.88 4.22 -7.82
C GLU A 54 21.52 4.08 -6.43
N ALA A 55 22.84 4.25 -6.38
CA ALA A 55 23.61 4.28 -5.15
C ALA A 55 23.44 5.61 -4.42
N LEU A 56 23.25 5.58 -3.11
CA LEU A 56 23.37 6.76 -2.26
C LEU A 56 24.86 7.08 -2.04
N PRO A 57 25.19 8.34 -1.73
CA PRO A 57 26.52 8.72 -1.27
C PRO A 57 26.94 7.90 -0.04
N ALA A 58 28.26 7.71 0.15
CA ALA A 58 28.75 6.95 1.28
C ALA A 58 28.39 7.58 2.63
N GLU A 59 28.31 6.76 3.70
CA GLU A 59 27.95 7.24 5.03
C GLU A 59 28.77 8.47 5.50
N PRO A 60 30.11 8.55 5.25
CA PRO A 60 30.90 9.73 5.60
C PRO A 60 30.46 10.99 4.82
N GLU A 61 30.14 10.87 3.55
CA GLU A 61 29.70 11.98 2.70
C GLU A 61 28.33 12.52 3.16
N LEU A 62 27.40 11.61 3.47
CA LEU A 62 26.11 11.98 4.04
C LEU A 62 26.26 12.62 5.42
N ALA A 63 27.19 12.13 6.26
CA ALA A 63 27.49 12.69 7.56
C ALA A 63 28.01 14.14 7.43
N GLN A 64 28.90 14.39 6.49
CA GLN A 64 29.40 15.73 6.17
C GLN A 64 28.28 16.63 5.66
N ARG A 65 27.47 16.14 4.70
CA ARG A 65 26.35 16.88 4.10
C ARG A 65 25.33 17.34 5.15
N PHE A 66 24.95 16.44 6.07
CA PHE A 66 23.95 16.73 7.10
C PHE A 66 24.55 17.28 8.40
N LYS A 67 25.87 17.42 8.48
CA LYS A 67 26.60 17.91 9.67
C LYS A 67 26.27 17.11 10.93
N VAL A 68 26.26 15.79 10.82
CA VAL A 68 25.99 14.84 11.92
C VAL A 68 27.06 13.74 11.98
N SER A 69 27.05 12.95 13.07
CA SER A 69 27.95 11.79 13.15
C SER A 69 27.60 10.72 12.12
N GLN A 70 28.60 9.97 11.66
CA GLN A 70 28.40 8.82 10.76
C GLN A 70 27.45 7.76 11.39
N GLY A 71 27.51 7.57 12.73
CA GLY A 71 26.61 6.66 13.42
C GLY A 71 25.13 7.10 13.35
N THR A 72 24.86 8.42 13.32
CA THR A 72 23.50 8.96 13.12
C THR A 72 22.98 8.66 11.73
N VAL A 73 23.82 8.86 10.70
CA VAL A 73 23.50 8.52 9.31
C VAL A 73 23.24 7.02 9.18
N ARG A 74 24.12 6.18 9.73
CA ARG A 74 23.97 4.72 9.70
C ARG A 74 22.63 4.28 10.28
N LYS A 75 22.23 4.80 11.44
CA LYS A 75 20.91 4.49 12.04
C LYS A 75 19.75 4.91 11.14
N ALA A 76 19.84 6.05 10.45
CA ALA A 76 18.83 6.50 9.51
C ALA A 76 18.74 5.58 8.29
N LEU A 77 19.89 5.19 7.71
CA LEU A 77 19.95 4.24 6.58
C LEU A 77 19.45 2.84 6.98
N ASP A 78 19.79 2.36 8.19
CA ASP A 78 19.29 1.09 8.72
C ASP A 78 17.77 1.09 8.85
N ALA A 79 17.18 2.18 9.36
CA ALA A 79 15.74 2.33 9.45
C ALA A 79 15.07 2.31 8.07
N LEU A 80 15.64 3.03 7.07
CA LEU A 80 15.13 3.02 5.70
C LEU A 80 15.29 1.64 5.03
N THR A 81 16.35 0.91 5.36
CA THR A 81 16.57 -0.45 4.86
C THR A 81 15.57 -1.43 5.49
N ALA A 82 15.30 -1.32 6.79
CA ALA A 82 14.27 -2.12 7.46
C ALA A 82 12.87 -1.88 6.88
N GLU A 83 12.59 -0.64 6.44
CA GLU A 83 11.35 -0.28 5.75
C GLU A 83 11.33 -0.70 4.27
N GLY A 84 12.44 -1.28 3.76
CA GLY A 84 12.56 -1.73 2.38
C GLY A 84 12.64 -0.60 1.35
N LEU A 85 13.03 0.60 1.77
CA LEU A 85 13.24 1.76 0.87
C LEU A 85 14.67 1.80 0.34
N LEU A 86 15.59 1.20 1.06
CA LEU A 86 16.99 1.05 0.68
C LEU A 86 17.40 -0.43 0.73
N VAL A 87 18.43 -0.77 -0.02
CA VAL A 87 19.05 -2.10 -0.03
C VAL A 87 20.55 -1.95 0.14
N ARG A 88 21.13 -2.66 1.11
CA ARG A 88 22.59 -2.75 1.25
C ARG A 88 23.14 -3.84 0.36
N ARG A 89 24.13 -3.53 -0.44
CA ARG A 89 24.88 -4.50 -1.25
C ARG A 89 26.29 -4.58 -0.71
N GLN A 90 26.68 -5.76 -0.24
CA GLN A 90 28.01 -5.98 0.38
C GLN A 90 29.13 -5.50 -0.55
N GLY A 91 30.04 -4.67 -0.03
CA GLY A 91 31.15 -4.08 -0.78
C GLY A 91 30.79 -3.05 -1.84
N LYS A 92 29.49 -2.79 -2.10
CA LYS A 92 29.03 -1.86 -3.15
C LYS A 92 28.31 -0.63 -2.62
N GLY A 93 27.87 -0.65 -1.34
CA GLY A 93 27.19 0.48 -0.71
C GLY A 93 25.68 0.29 -0.51
N THR A 94 24.98 1.41 -0.31
CA THR A 94 23.54 1.46 -0.09
C THR A 94 22.85 2.02 -1.35
N PHE A 95 21.79 1.36 -1.79
CA PHE A 95 21.07 1.66 -3.03
C PHE A 95 19.60 1.93 -2.74
N VAL A 96 18.95 2.75 -3.55
CA VAL A 96 17.50 2.91 -3.53
C VAL A 96 16.86 1.58 -3.95
N ALA A 97 15.93 1.08 -3.15
CA ALA A 97 15.20 -0.15 -3.48
C ALA A 97 14.40 0.02 -4.78
N THR A 98 14.25 -1.06 -5.54
CA THR A 98 13.50 -1.08 -6.80
C THR A 98 12.46 -2.19 -6.82
N HIS A 99 11.31 -1.96 -7.44
CA HIS A 99 10.27 -2.97 -7.64
C HIS A 99 10.62 -3.98 -8.75
N SER A 100 11.74 -3.80 -9.43
CA SER A 100 12.24 -4.74 -10.46
C SER A 100 12.86 -5.99 -9.87
N GLU A 101 13.25 -6.00 -8.59
CA GLU A 101 13.83 -7.16 -7.93
C GLU A 101 12.74 -8.18 -7.56
N ALA A 102 13.01 -9.47 -7.76
CA ALA A 102 12.05 -10.56 -7.55
C ALA A 102 11.48 -10.58 -6.11
N GLN A 103 12.27 -10.21 -5.11
CA GLN A 103 11.84 -10.15 -3.71
C GLN A 103 10.79 -9.07 -3.45
N VAL A 104 10.84 -7.95 -4.20
CA VAL A 104 9.90 -6.84 -4.05
C VAL A 104 8.62 -7.07 -4.86
N GLN A 105 8.69 -7.86 -5.92
CA GLN A 105 7.54 -8.23 -6.75
C GLN A 105 6.40 -8.80 -5.92
N TYR A 106 6.71 -9.54 -4.86
CA TYR A 106 5.75 -10.24 -4.02
C TYR A 106 5.37 -9.50 -2.73
N ARG A 107 6.01 -8.36 -2.45
CA ARG A 107 5.70 -7.56 -1.24
C ARG A 107 4.21 -7.20 -1.12
N PHE A 108 3.57 -6.98 -2.26
CA PHE A 108 2.18 -6.52 -2.31
C PHE A 108 1.17 -7.57 -2.80
N LEU A 109 1.60 -8.71 -3.34
CA LEU A 109 0.69 -9.80 -3.66
C LEU A 109 0.84 -10.90 -2.61
N ARG A 110 -0.08 -10.95 -1.66
CA ARG A 110 -0.01 -11.84 -0.49
C ARG A 110 -0.83 -13.12 -0.64
N LEU A 111 -1.33 -13.40 -1.84
CA LEU A 111 -2.05 -14.62 -2.14
C LEU A 111 -1.07 -15.77 -2.32
N MET A 112 -1.29 -16.86 -1.58
CA MET A 112 -0.47 -18.07 -1.57
C MET A 112 -1.35 -19.27 -1.91
N PRO A 113 -0.86 -20.25 -2.69
CA PRO A 113 -1.56 -21.50 -2.89
C PRO A 113 -1.53 -22.34 -1.61
N ASP A 114 -2.58 -23.11 -1.37
CA ASP A 114 -2.65 -24.04 -0.22
C ASP A 114 -1.62 -25.15 -0.34
N GLN A 115 -1.25 -25.52 -1.58
CA GLN A 115 -0.26 -26.55 -1.86
C GLN A 115 0.74 -26.08 -2.91
N GLY A 116 1.98 -26.60 -2.80
CA GLY A 116 3.04 -26.28 -3.74
C GLY A 116 3.74 -24.94 -3.47
N SER A 117 4.53 -24.52 -4.45
CA SER A 117 5.24 -23.23 -4.42
C SER A 117 4.44 -22.17 -5.15
N ARG A 118 4.70 -20.91 -4.80
CA ARG A 118 4.12 -19.77 -5.47
C ARG A 118 4.61 -19.69 -6.91
N GLU A 119 3.71 -19.85 -7.86
CA GLU A 119 3.99 -19.63 -9.27
C GLU A 119 3.77 -18.18 -9.69
N ALA A 120 4.44 -17.75 -10.76
CA ALA A 120 4.23 -16.44 -11.35
C ALA A 120 2.84 -16.38 -11.97
N MET A 121 1.99 -15.51 -11.45
CA MET A 121 0.64 -15.32 -12.00
C MET A 121 0.69 -14.58 -13.34
N ARG A 122 -0.03 -15.11 -14.33
CA ARG A 122 -0.23 -14.41 -15.60
C ARG A 122 -1.23 -13.28 -15.43
N ARG A 123 -1.04 -12.19 -16.15
CA ARG A 123 -1.94 -11.03 -16.16
C ARG A 123 -2.77 -11.06 -17.44
N ARG A 124 -4.08 -10.88 -17.32
CA ARG A 124 -4.99 -10.64 -18.42
C ARG A 124 -5.67 -9.30 -18.21
N PHE A 125 -5.28 -8.30 -19.00
CA PHE A 125 -5.91 -6.98 -18.96
C PHE A 125 -7.28 -7.07 -19.62
N LEU A 126 -8.28 -6.48 -18.96
CA LEU A 126 -9.66 -6.45 -19.45
C LEU A 126 -10.01 -5.08 -20.00
N GLU A 127 -9.65 -4.02 -19.28
CA GLU A 127 -10.02 -2.66 -19.63
C GLU A 127 -9.01 -1.67 -19.05
N LEU A 128 -8.72 -0.60 -19.78
CA LEU A 128 -8.09 0.63 -19.29
C LEU A 128 -8.88 1.81 -19.81
N ARG A 129 -9.46 2.61 -18.92
CA ARG A 129 -10.20 3.81 -19.29
C ARG A 129 -9.80 5.01 -18.46
N ARG A 130 -9.86 6.20 -19.06
CA ARG A 130 -9.71 7.47 -18.36
C ARG A 130 -11.09 8.04 -18.05
N GLN A 131 -11.31 8.44 -16.81
CA GLN A 131 -12.57 9.02 -16.39
C GLN A 131 -12.35 10.06 -15.27
N ARG A 132 -13.40 10.82 -14.95
CA ARG A 132 -13.41 11.63 -13.72
C ARG A 132 -13.44 10.69 -12.51
N ALA A 133 -12.71 11.06 -11.46
CA ALA A 133 -12.68 10.26 -10.23
C ALA A 133 -14.08 10.21 -9.60
N PRO A 134 -14.68 9.02 -9.39
CA PRO A 134 -15.84 8.88 -8.51
C PRO A 134 -15.55 9.45 -7.11
N ALA A 135 -16.57 9.90 -6.39
CA ALA A 135 -16.39 10.62 -5.13
C ALA A 135 -15.64 9.83 -4.05
N ASP A 136 -15.89 8.52 -3.95
CA ASP A 136 -15.20 7.62 -3.03
C ASP A 136 -13.72 7.42 -3.43
N ILE A 137 -13.43 7.28 -4.72
CA ILE A 137 -12.08 7.15 -5.29
C ILE A 137 -11.31 8.48 -5.11
N ALA A 138 -11.96 9.62 -5.40
CA ALA A 138 -11.35 10.94 -5.21
C ALA A 138 -10.93 11.16 -3.75
N ARG A 139 -11.79 10.78 -2.80
CA ARG A 139 -11.51 10.87 -1.36
C ARG A 139 -10.35 9.96 -0.97
N ALA A 140 -10.34 8.70 -1.42
CA ALA A 140 -9.30 7.73 -1.09
C ALA A 140 -7.93 8.12 -1.65
N LEU A 141 -7.90 8.77 -2.84
CA LEU A 141 -6.69 9.23 -3.52
C LEU A 141 -6.35 10.70 -3.25
N GLU A 142 -7.09 11.36 -2.35
CA GLU A 142 -6.89 12.77 -1.99
C GLU A 142 -6.84 13.69 -3.22
N LEU A 143 -7.76 13.41 -4.17
CA LEU A 143 -7.90 14.16 -5.41
C LEU A 143 -8.87 15.33 -5.23
N LYS A 144 -8.65 16.39 -6.02
CA LYS A 144 -9.59 17.51 -6.12
C LYS A 144 -10.84 17.09 -6.90
N ALA A 145 -11.93 17.79 -6.66
CA ALA A 145 -13.14 17.60 -7.46
C ALA A 145 -12.84 17.82 -8.95
N GLY A 146 -13.23 16.85 -9.78
CA GLY A 146 -12.98 16.90 -11.22
C GLY A 146 -11.64 16.33 -11.70
N ASP A 147 -10.71 15.99 -10.81
CA ASP A 147 -9.48 15.32 -11.19
C ASP A 147 -9.78 13.99 -11.91
N GLY A 148 -8.96 13.67 -12.91
CA GLY A 148 -9.07 12.44 -13.69
C GLY A 148 -8.33 11.28 -13.02
N VAL A 149 -8.88 10.08 -13.22
CA VAL A 149 -8.21 8.81 -12.89
C VAL A 149 -8.14 7.92 -14.13
N LEU A 150 -7.13 7.05 -14.15
CA LEU A 150 -7.10 5.87 -15.00
C LEU A 150 -7.69 4.72 -14.18
N GLN A 151 -8.72 4.06 -14.70
CA GLN A 151 -9.25 2.81 -14.16
C GLN A 151 -8.74 1.68 -15.01
N LEU A 152 -8.01 0.76 -14.39
CA LEU A 152 -7.50 -0.46 -14.98
C LEU A 152 -8.22 -1.66 -14.36
N ARG A 153 -8.82 -2.50 -15.20
CA ARG A 153 -9.40 -3.78 -14.78
C ARG A 153 -8.59 -4.94 -15.34
N ARG A 154 -8.27 -5.92 -14.50
CA ARG A 154 -7.47 -7.08 -14.90
C ARG A 154 -7.81 -8.33 -14.10
N LEU A 155 -7.44 -9.48 -14.67
CA LEU A 155 -7.38 -10.75 -13.96
C LEU A 155 -5.92 -11.16 -13.72
N LEU A 156 -5.69 -11.81 -12.58
CA LEU A 156 -4.49 -12.61 -12.33
C LEU A 156 -4.89 -14.08 -12.41
N LEU A 157 -4.10 -14.86 -13.14
CA LEU A 157 -4.35 -16.27 -13.37
C LEU A 157 -3.21 -17.11 -12.79
N ALA A 158 -3.57 -18.17 -12.07
CA ALA A 158 -2.68 -19.27 -11.73
C ALA A 158 -2.87 -20.36 -12.82
N GLY A 159 -1.84 -20.58 -13.65
CA GLY A 159 -2.03 -21.32 -14.89
C GLY A 159 -3.08 -20.64 -15.78
N ASP A 160 -4.18 -21.32 -16.06
CA ASP A 160 -5.31 -20.80 -16.82
C ASP A 160 -6.51 -20.38 -15.95
N THR A 161 -6.44 -20.62 -14.63
CA THR A 161 -7.52 -20.34 -13.71
C THR A 161 -7.46 -18.90 -13.20
N PRO A 162 -8.51 -18.07 -13.41
CA PRO A 162 -8.59 -16.75 -12.80
C PRO A 162 -8.69 -16.88 -11.27
N VAL A 163 -7.79 -16.23 -10.56
CA VAL A 163 -7.75 -16.25 -9.07
C VAL A 163 -7.95 -14.90 -8.44
N VAL A 164 -7.68 -13.81 -9.17
CA VAL A 164 -7.89 -12.44 -8.69
C VAL A 164 -8.51 -11.60 -9.80
N LEU A 165 -9.54 -10.85 -9.46
CA LEU A 165 -10.06 -9.74 -10.28
C LEU A 165 -9.70 -8.43 -9.59
N ASP A 166 -8.89 -7.61 -10.24
CA ASP A 166 -8.47 -6.30 -9.75
C ASP A 166 -9.18 -5.17 -10.50
N ASP A 167 -9.77 -4.24 -9.78
CA ASP A 167 -10.08 -2.88 -10.20
C ASP A 167 -9.08 -1.92 -9.56
N ILE A 168 -8.34 -1.14 -10.37
CA ILE A 168 -7.23 -0.30 -9.95
C ILE A 168 -7.47 1.11 -10.45
N TRP A 169 -7.42 2.10 -9.55
CA TRP A 169 -7.53 3.53 -9.89
C TRP A 169 -6.22 4.23 -9.61
N LEU A 170 -5.75 4.96 -10.61
CA LEU A 170 -4.49 5.69 -10.60
C LEU A 170 -4.76 7.17 -10.91
N PRO A 171 -4.20 8.15 -10.16
CA PRO A 171 -4.32 9.56 -10.50
C PRO A 171 -3.76 9.83 -11.90
N ALA A 172 -4.60 10.23 -12.85
CA ALA A 172 -4.21 10.36 -14.27
C ALA A 172 -3.03 11.34 -14.49
N ARG A 173 -2.86 12.31 -13.60
CA ARG A 173 -1.75 13.27 -13.66
C ARG A 173 -0.37 12.64 -13.44
N LEU A 174 -0.29 11.52 -12.68
CA LEU A 174 0.95 10.82 -12.38
C LEU A 174 1.33 9.81 -13.46
N PHE A 175 0.35 9.33 -14.22
CA PHE A 175 0.51 8.26 -15.20
C PHE A 175 0.20 8.75 -16.62
N LYS A 176 0.73 9.94 -16.98
CA LYS A 176 0.54 10.51 -18.31
C LYS A 176 1.13 9.60 -19.37
N GLY A 177 0.32 9.19 -20.36
CA GLY A 177 0.75 8.31 -21.44
C GLY A 177 0.77 6.82 -21.08
N LEU A 178 0.22 6.40 -19.94
CA LEU A 178 -0.05 5.00 -19.67
C LEU A 178 -1.19 4.53 -20.59
N THR A 179 -0.90 3.54 -21.44
CA THR A 179 -1.85 2.94 -22.38
C THR A 179 -1.95 1.43 -22.16
N ALA A 180 -2.98 0.81 -22.75
CA ALA A 180 -3.14 -0.65 -22.71
C ALA A 180 -1.97 -1.36 -23.40
N GLU A 181 -1.47 -0.80 -24.51
CA GLU A 181 -0.32 -1.35 -25.25
C GLU A 181 0.94 -1.37 -24.38
N ARG A 182 1.22 -0.30 -23.63
CA ARG A 182 2.36 -0.24 -22.72
C ARG A 182 2.24 -1.29 -21.60
N LEU A 183 1.05 -1.43 -21.02
CA LEU A 183 0.79 -2.45 -19.99
C LEU A 183 0.98 -3.87 -20.53
N LEU A 184 0.57 -4.15 -21.77
CA LEU A 184 0.72 -5.45 -22.42
C LEU A 184 2.18 -5.74 -22.82
N ALA A 185 2.89 -4.72 -23.31
CA ALA A 185 4.28 -4.86 -23.75
C ALA A 185 5.25 -5.08 -22.58
N TYR A 186 4.94 -4.52 -21.40
CA TYR A 186 5.84 -4.61 -20.25
C TYR A 186 5.81 -6.01 -19.60
N ARG A 187 6.95 -6.69 -19.58
CA ARG A 187 7.08 -8.06 -19.06
C ARG A 187 7.33 -8.14 -17.55
N GLY A 188 7.78 -7.06 -16.94
CA GLY A 188 8.07 -6.99 -15.51
C GLY A 188 6.81 -6.81 -14.63
N PRO A 189 6.98 -6.67 -13.30
CA PRO A 189 5.89 -6.37 -12.39
C PRO A 189 5.32 -4.97 -12.66
N MET A 190 4.00 -4.78 -12.46
CA MET A 190 3.32 -3.52 -12.75
C MET A 190 3.91 -2.32 -11.98
N TYR A 191 4.32 -2.53 -10.74
CA TYR A 191 4.98 -1.46 -9.98
C TYR A 191 6.37 -1.12 -10.50
N GLY A 192 7.08 -2.08 -11.12
CA GLY A 192 8.31 -1.81 -11.86
C GLY A 192 8.09 -0.90 -13.06
N LEU A 193 6.98 -1.09 -13.81
CA LEU A 193 6.58 -0.18 -14.87
C LEU A 193 6.30 1.23 -14.33
N PHE A 194 5.56 1.33 -13.21
CA PHE A 194 5.22 2.61 -12.61
C PHE A 194 6.47 3.36 -12.13
N GLU A 195 7.44 2.64 -11.60
CA GLU A 195 8.71 3.18 -11.17
C GLU A 195 9.57 3.63 -12.36
N SER A 196 9.79 2.75 -13.34
CA SER A 196 10.73 3.00 -14.44
C SER A 196 10.25 4.06 -15.44
N GLU A 197 8.94 4.07 -15.75
CA GLU A 197 8.40 4.96 -16.79
C GLU A 197 7.70 6.21 -16.25
N PHE A 198 7.22 6.17 -15.02
CA PHE A 198 6.44 7.27 -14.43
C PHE A 198 7.09 7.86 -13.17
N GLY A 199 8.20 7.29 -12.69
CA GLY A 199 8.86 7.74 -11.47
C GLY A 199 8.00 7.59 -10.20
N VAL A 200 7.01 6.68 -10.22
CA VAL A 200 6.08 6.45 -9.12
C VAL A 200 6.46 5.17 -8.38
N GLN A 201 7.04 5.32 -7.20
CA GLN A 201 7.36 4.21 -6.30
C GLN A 201 6.25 3.98 -5.28
N MET A 202 5.85 2.71 -5.11
CA MET A 202 4.90 2.29 -4.09
C MET A 202 5.68 1.88 -2.83
N ILE A 203 5.81 2.78 -1.87
CA ILE A 203 6.65 2.55 -0.68
C ILE A 203 5.89 1.96 0.51
N ARG A 204 4.61 2.24 0.62
CA ARG A 204 3.73 1.79 1.70
C ARG A 204 2.34 1.47 1.16
N ALA A 205 1.64 0.55 1.80
CA ALA A 205 0.24 0.26 1.51
C ALA A 205 -0.54 0.04 2.81
N GLU A 206 -1.81 0.41 2.77
CA GLU A 206 -2.84 0.06 3.75
C GLU A 206 -3.86 -0.85 3.09
N GLU A 207 -4.34 -1.84 3.84
CA GLU A 207 -5.33 -2.78 3.33
C GLU A 207 -6.52 -2.90 4.25
N LYS A 208 -7.70 -2.99 3.63
CA LYS A 208 -8.94 -3.39 4.30
C LYS A 208 -9.41 -4.69 3.66
N ILE A 209 -9.61 -5.70 4.49
CA ILE A 209 -9.97 -7.05 4.05
C ILE A 209 -11.39 -7.35 4.52
N ARG A 210 -12.23 -7.89 3.62
CA ARG A 210 -13.61 -8.28 3.90
C ARG A 210 -13.96 -9.58 3.18
N ALA A 211 -14.80 -10.39 3.77
CA ALA A 211 -15.51 -11.46 3.08
C ALA A 211 -16.72 -10.86 2.36
N VAL A 212 -16.89 -11.21 1.09
CA VAL A 212 -18.00 -10.74 0.25
C VAL A 212 -18.54 -11.90 -0.60
N ALA A 213 -19.78 -11.82 -1.04
CA ALA A 213 -20.35 -12.74 -2.03
C ALA A 213 -19.99 -12.24 -3.44
N ALA A 214 -19.71 -13.16 -4.35
CA ALA A 214 -19.47 -12.84 -5.76
C ALA A 214 -20.76 -12.32 -6.41
N GLY A 215 -20.69 -11.12 -7.01
CA GLY A 215 -21.74 -10.64 -7.90
C GLY A 215 -21.74 -11.42 -9.20
N GLU A 216 -22.84 -11.39 -9.97
CA GLU A 216 -22.97 -12.16 -11.23
C GLU A 216 -21.84 -11.85 -12.23
N ALA A 217 -21.51 -10.58 -12.42
CA ALA A 217 -20.47 -10.14 -13.36
C ALA A 217 -19.07 -10.58 -12.93
N GLU A 218 -18.73 -10.44 -11.62
CA GLU A 218 -17.47 -10.86 -11.06
C GLU A 218 -17.34 -12.38 -11.04
N ALA A 219 -18.42 -13.08 -10.74
CA ALA A 219 -18.50 -14.54 -10.75
C ALA A 219 -18.18 -15.09 -12.14
N ALA A 220 -18.78 -14.52 -13.18
CA ALA A 220 -18.53 -14.90 -14.57
C ALA A 220 -17.06 -14.70 -14.97
N LEU A 221 -16.42 -13.57 -14.54
CA LEU A 221 -15.02 -13.28 -14.84
C LEU A 221 -14.05 -14.20 -14.08
N LEU A 222 -14.39 -14.56 -12.85
CA LEU A 222 -13.57 -15.42 -11.98
C LEU A 222 -13.85 -16.92 -12.23
N GLY A 223 -14.90 -17.28 -12.96
CA GLY A 223 -15.28 -18.67 -13.19
C GLY A 223 -15.77 -19.37 -11.92
N VAL A 224 -16.56 -18.67 -11.09
CA VAL A 224 -17.18 -19.19 -9.88
C VAL A 224 -18.69 -19.00 -9.93
N PRO A 225 -19.48 -19.74 -9.12
CA PRO A 225 -20.92 -19.45 -9.00
C PRO A 225 -21.20 -18.06 -8.45
N ALA A 226 -22.30 -17.43 -8.88
CA ALA A 226 -22.81 -16.22 -8.23
C ALA A 226 -23.08 -16.51 -6.75
N GLY A 227 -22.74 -15.59 -5.87
CA GLY A 227 -22.83 -15.78 -4.42
C GLY A 227 -21.67 -16.55 -3.79
N ALA A 228 -20.73 -17.07 -4.57
CA ALA A 228 -19.54 -17.72 -4.01
C ALA A 228 -18.78 -16.77 -3.06
N PRO A 229 -18.20 -17.27 -1.96
CA PRO A 229 -17.43 -16.44 -1.05
C PRO A 229 -16.12 -16.00 -1.69
N LEU A 230 -15.84 -14.71 -1.62
CA LEU A 230 -14.59 -14.10 -2.08
C LEU A 230 -13.96 -13.27 -0.97
N LEU A 231 -12.64 -13.18 -0.97
CA LEU A 231 -11.92 -12.23 -0.14
C LEU A 231 -11.75 -10.92 -0.91
N GLN A 232 -12.39 -9.85 -0.45
CA GLN A 232 -12.16 -8.50 -0.98
C GLN A 232 -11.00 -7.85 -0.24
N VAL A 233 -10.00 -7.40 -1.00
CA VAL A 233 -8.87 -6.62 -0.48
C VAL A 233 -8.91 -5.24 -1.13
N GLU A 234 -9.27 -4.22 -0.34
CA GLU A 234 -9.13 -2.82 -0.75
C GLU A 234 -7.77 -2.34 -0.26
N ARG A 235 -6.88 -1.97 -1.20
CA ARG A 235 -5.54 -1.46 -0.92
C ARG A 235 -5.43 -0.02 -1.36
N ARG A 236 -4.87 0.82 -0.50
CA ARG A 236 -4.41 2.15 -0.81
C ARG A 236 -2.90 2.18 -0.73
N SER A 237 -2.24 2.44 -1.86
CA SER A 237 -0.78 2.49 -1.95
C SER A 237 -0.29 3.93 -1.97
N PHE A 238 0.84 4.16 -1.31
CA PHE A 238 1.41 5.48 -1.10
C PHE A 238 2.83 5.55 -1.65
N THR A 239 3.18 6.72 -2.17
CA THR A 239 4.56 7.08 -2.47
C THR A 239 5.13 7.98 -1.36
N TYR A 240 6.27 8.58 -1.59
CA TYR A 240 6.92 9.49 -0.63
C TYR A 240 5.98 10.58 -0.14
N ALA A 241 6.22 11.03 1.11
CA ALA A 241 5.38 12.00 1.83
C ALA A 241 3.91 11.55 1.99
N ASP A 242 3.69 10.24 2.18
CA ASP A 242 2.37 9.61 2.38
C ASP A 242 1.32 9.99 1.31
N ARG A 243 1.77 10.35 0.12
CA ARG A 243 0.86 10.71 -0.97
C ARG A 243 0.24 9.46 -1.59
N PRO A 244 -1.09 9.31 -1.60
CA PRO A 244 -1.75 8.17 -2.21
C PRO A 244 -1.62 8.23 -3.73
N VAL A 245 -1.25 7.10 -4.35
CA VAL A 245 -0.99 6.99 -5.79
C VAL A 245 -1.72 5.82 -6.46
N GLU A 246 -2.32 4.94 -5.68
CA GLU A 246 -3.14 3.84 -6.17
C GLU A 246 -4.23 3.52 -5.15
N LEU A 247 -5.45 3.32 -5.64
CA LEU A 247 -6.49 2.57 -4.95
C LEU A 247 -6.77 1.32 -5.75
N ARG A 248 -6.79 0.17 -5.09
CA ARG A 248 -7.09 -1.12 -5.72
C ARG A 248 -8.17 -1.83 -4.91
N ARG A 249 -9.15 -2.38 -5.59
CA ARG A 249 -10.12 -3.33 -5.05
C ARG A 249 -9.94 -4.65 -5.76
N GLY A 250 -9.43 -5.64 -5.06
CA GLY A 250 -9.22 -6.99 -5.56
C GLY A 250 -10.25 -7.94 -4.98
N LEU A 251 -10.78 -8.82 -5.81
CA LEU A 251 -11.62 -9.95 -5.41
C LEU A 251 -10.80 -11.23 -5.62
N TYR A 252 -10.58 -11.97 -4.57
CA TYR A 252 -9.69 -13.12 -4.53
C TYR A 252 -10.48 -14.41 -4.29
N ARG A 253 -10.21 -15.41 -5.12
CA ARG A 253 -10.67 -16.78 -4.87
C ARG A 253 -9.80 -17.42 -3.80
N THR A 254 -10.42 -18.00 -2.78
CA THR A 254 -9.73 -18.62 -1.64
C THR A 254 -10.03 -20.10 -1.46
N GLU A 255 -10.60 -20.77 -2.49
CA GLU A 255 -10.90 -22.21 -2.45
C GLU A 255 -9.63 -23.08 -2.43
N ALA A 256 -8.54 -22.61 -3.07
CA ALA A 256 -7.24 -23.27 -3.13
C ALA A 256 -6.08 -22.30 -2.82
N HIS A 257 -6.41 -21.17 -2.25
CA HIS A 257 -5.45 -20.13 -1.91
C HIS A 257 -5.82 -19.48 -0.59
N TYR A 258 -4.83 -18.97 0.14
CA TYR A 258 -5.01 -18.16 1.33
C TYR A 258 -4.26 -16.83 1.24
N TYR A 259 -4.71 -15.86 2.00
CA TYR A 259 -4.05 -14.56 2.11
C TYR A 259 -3.07 -14.59 3.29
N ARG A 260 -1.77 -14.51 2.99
CA ARG A 260 -0.71 -14.55 4.01
C ARG A 260 -0.39 -13.16 4.53
N ASN A 261 -0.51 -12.96 5.83
CA ASN A 261 0.01 -11.78 6.52
C ASN A 261 1.02 -12.23 7.59
N GLU A 262 2.24 -11.72 7.52
CA GLU A 262 3.27 -11.94 8.53
C GLU A 262 3.31 -10.72 9.45
N LEU A 263 3.11 -10.95 10.73
CA LEU A 263 3.18 -9.93 11.77
C LEU A 263 4.58 -10.01 12.40
N ASN A 264 5.37 -8.95 12.29
CA ASN A 264 6.71 -8.80 12.89
C ASN A 264 6.65 -7.77 14.01
#